data_a4012c81fabebd0c7c6ee42f753869f3
#
_entry.id   a4012c81fabebd0c7c6ee42f753869f3
#
_cell.length_a   1.000
_cell.length_b   1.000
_cell.length_c   1.000
_cell.angle_alpha   90.00
_cell.angle_beta   90.00
_cell.angle_gamma   90.00
#
_symmetry.space_group_name_H-M   'P 1'
#
loop_
_entity.id
_entity.type
_entity.pdbx_description
1 polymer ?
#
loop_
_entity_poly.entity_id
_entity_poly.type
_entity_poly.pdbx_seq_one_letter_code
_entity_poly.pdbx_strand_id
1 'polypeptide(L)'
;MLDLDKRSIMYLPGVGPKKAEILQKEAGISSYEDMLFYFPYKYIDRSRFYKVAEVTGDMPYIQMKGRILFFDTVGEGRTRRLIGKFTDGTGTIDLVWFKGINYVLDKIKTGVDYIVFGKPTEFGHIYNIPHPDIDPLDQADKVANGLTPFYNTSEKMKKSFLNSRAIQNLQYTLLSGLNWTLPETLPPDVLNRIRMMSFPEAIRNVHFPESVDKLRKAQLRLKFDELFFIQLNILRTSNLRKLKLRGIVFPSVGDYF
;
A
#
# COMPACT_ATOMS: atom_id res chain seq x y z
N MET A 1 7.60 -14.46 -19.34
CA MET A 1 7.88 -13.10 -18.85
C MET A 1 6.73 -12.26 -19.39
N LEU A 2 5.91 -11.69 -18.53
CA LEU A 2 4.79 -10.85 -18.95
C LEU A 2 5.39 -9.64 -19.68
N ASP A 3 4.88 -9.36 -20.88
CA ASP A 3 5.25 -8.13 -21.60
C ASP A 3 4.42 -6.98 -21.02
N LEU A 4 4.64 -6.73 -19.71
CA LEU A 4 4.07 -5.62 -19.00
C LEU A 4 4.76 -4.36 -19.51
N ASP A 5 4.00 -3.33 -19.62
CA ASP A 5 4.43 -2.05 -20.16
C ASP A 5 5.68 -1.52 -19.44
N LYS A 6 6.84 -1.67 -20.08
CA LYS A 6 8.14 -1.20 -19.59
C LYS A 6 8.29 0.32 -19.67
N ARG A 7 7.17 1.06 -19.82
CA ARG A 7 7.21 2.52 -19.77
C ARG A 7 7.84 3.00 -18.48
N SER A 8 8.68 4.00 -18.61
CA SER A 8 9.30 4.62 -17.45
C SER A 8 8.24 5.20 -16.52
N ILE A 9 8.42 5.00 -15.23
CA ILE A 9 7.56 5.55 -14.17
C ILE A 9 7.43 7.08 -14.23
N MET A 10 8.37 7.75 -14.87
CA MET A 10 8.38 9.19 -15.06
C MET A 10 7.13 9.71 -15.78
N TYR A 11 6.54 8.90 -16.67
CA TYR A 11 5.35 9.26 -17.44
C TYR A 11 4.03 8.98 -16.70
N LEU A 12 4.09 8.39 -15.52
CA LEU A 12 2.87 8.22 -14.70
C LEU A 12 2.41 9.59 -14.18
N PRO A 13 1.13 9.96 -14.39
CA PRO A 13 0.59 11.21 -13.87
C PRO A 13 0.86 11.36 -12.37
N GLY A 14 1.44 12.49 -11.97
CA GLY A 14 1.81 12.78 -10.58
C GLY A 14 3.24 12.42 -10.19
N VAL A 15 4.03 11.76 -11.05
CA VAL A 15 5.43 11.41 -10.77
C VAL A 15 6.40 12.50 -11.28
N GLY A 16 6.62 12.59 -12.57
CA GLY A 16 7.63 13.48 -13.17
C GLY A 16 9.09 13.09 -12.86
N PRO A 17 10.10 13.77 -13.44
CA PRO A 17 11.50 13.34 -13.38
C PRO A 17 12.08 13.25 -11.98
N LYS A 18 11.85 14.27 -11.14
CA LYS A 18 12.42 14.31 -9.77
C LYS A 18 11.91 13.18 -8.87
N LYS A 19 10.60 12.89 -8.92
CA LYS A 19 10.02 11.81 -8.14
C LYS A 19 10.40 10.44 -8.69
N ALA A 20 10.53 10.30 -10.02
CA ALA A 20 10.99 9.07 -10.67
C ALA A 20 12.40 8.69 -10.20
N GLU A 21 13.32 9.65 -10.14
CA GLU A 21 14.67 9.42 -9.62
C GLU A 21 14.66 8.93 -8.16
N ILE A 22 13.80 9.50 -7.32
CA ILE A 22 13.68 9.09 -5.92
C ILE A 22 13.06 7.70 -5.80
N LEU A 23 11.99 7.40 -6.58
CA LEU A 23 11.36 6.09 -6.60
C LEU A 23 12.36 5.01 -7.04
N GLN A 24 13.19 5.29 -8.05
CA GLN A 24 14.22 4.37 -8.51
C GLN A 24 15.30 4.14 -7.44
N LYS A 25 15.83 5.21 -6.82
CA LYS A 25 16.92 5.09 -5.83
C LYS A 25 16.49 4.49 -4.50
N GLU A 26 15.29 4.82 -4.04
CA GLU A 26 14.84 4.47 -2.68
C GLU A 26 13.92 3.23 -2.65
N ALA A 27 13.23 2.91 -3.75
CA ALA A 27 12.27 1.81 -3.81
C ALA A 27 12.53 0.84 -4.98
N GLY A 28 13.52 1.11 -5.84
CA GLY A 28 13.81 0.28 -7.00
C GLY A 28 12.77 0.37 -8.13
N ILE A 29 11.90 1.39 -8.10
CA ILE A 29 10.79 1.54 -9.04
C ILE A 29 11.23 2.43 -10.21
N SER A 30 11.44 1.85 -11.39
CA SER A 30 11.84 2.53 -12.62
C SER A 30 10.77 2.51 -13.72
N SER A 31 9.89 1.52 -13.68
CA SER A 31 8.87 1.26 -14.69
C SER A 31 7.47 1.13 -14.10
N TYR A 32 6.46 1.08 -14.97
CA TYR A 32 5.08 0.75 -14.58
C TYR A 32 4.98 -0.66 -14.01
N GLU A 33 5.75 -1.60 -14.57
CA GLU A 33 5.85 -2.97 -14.06
C GLU A 33 6.36 -2.99 -12.62
N ASP A 34 7.49 -2.31 -12.33
CA ASP A 34 8.03 -2.25 -10.97
C ASP A 34 7.02 -1.68 -9.99
N MET A 35 6.25 -0.67 -10.43
CA MET A 35 5.21 -0.06 -9.61
C MET A 35 4.08 -1.05 -9.31
N LEU A 36 3.61 -1.84 -10.28
CA LEU A 36 2.58 -2.87 -10.07
C LEU A 36 3.01 -3.96 -9.09
N PHE A 37 4.29 -4.31 -9.09
CA PHE A 37 4.84 -5.31 -8.17
C PHE A 37 5.33 -4.72 -6.85
N TYR A 38 5.20 -3.42 -6.64
CA TYR A 38 5.51 -2.79 -5.37
C TYR A 38 4.35 -2.98 -4.40
N PHE A 39 4.31 -4.13 -3.73
CA PHE A 39 3.19 -4.54 -2.88
C PHE A 39 3.16 -3.85 -1.52
N PRO A 40 1.95 -3.67 -0.94
CA PRO A 40 1.82 -3.21 0.44
C PRO A 40 2.42 -4.20 1.43
N TYR A 41 3.06 -3.70 2.49
CA TYR A 41 3.60 -4.56 3.55
C TYR A 41 2.59 -4.85 4.66
N LYS A 42 1.54 -4.05 4.77
CA LYS A 42 0.42 -4.24 5.71
C LYS A 42 -0.85 -3.59 5.20
N TYR A 43 -1.97 -3.98 5.80
CA TYR A 43 -3.28 -3.40 5.57
C TYR A 43 -3.88 -2.95 6.89
N ILE A 44 -4.58 -1.84 6.89
CA ILE A 44 -5.30 -1.32 8.05
C ILE A 44 -6.77 -1.30 7.71
N ASP A 45 -7.55 -1.92 8.59
CA ASP A 45 -9.01 -1.91 8.47
C ASP A 45 -9.55 -0.53 8.88
N ARG A 46 -10.21 0.14 7.93
CA ARG A 46 -10.88 1.42 8.12
C ARG A 46 -12.40 1.30 8.13
N SER A 47 -12.94 0.10 8.31
CA SER A 47 -14.41 -0.10 8.35
C SER A 47 -15.05 0.43 9.63
N ARG A 48 -14.27 0.52 10.73
CA ARG A 48 -14.78 0.98 12.02
C ARG A 48 -14.43 2.44 12.30
N PHE A 49 -15.44 3.21 12.66
CA PHE A 49 -15.27 4.54 13.26
C PHE A 49 -15.27 4.42 14.79
N TYR A 50 -14.23 4.96 15.42
CA TYR A 50 -14.11 5.06 16.85
C TYR A 50 -14.62 6.42 17.31
N LYS A 51 -15.18 6.47 18.52
CA LYS A 51 -15.53 7.71 19.19
C LYS A 51 -14.31 8.26 19.94
N VAL A 52 -14.25 9.59 20.09
CA VAL A 52 -13.16 10.23 20.84
C VAL A 52 -13.11 9.71 22.28
N ALA A 53 -14.27 9.47 22.92
CA ALA A 53 -14.34 8.89 24.26
C ALA A 53 -13.79 7.45 24.39
N GLU A 54 -13.64 6.72 23.27
CA GLU A 54 -13.07 5.36 23.24
C GLU A 54 -11.55 5.35 23.11
N VAL A 55 -10.92 6.51 22.85
CA VAL A 55 -9.48 6.59 22.53
C VAL A 55 -8.63 6.32 23.76
N THR A 56 -7.66 5.41 23.60
CA THR A 56 -6.61 5.09 24.57
C THR A 56 -5.22 5.16 23.92
N GLY A 57 -4.16 5.30 24.72
CA GLY A 57 -2.79 5.48 24.21
C GLY A 57 -2.21 4.30 23.43
N ASP A 58 -2.71 3.08 23.68
CA ASP A 58 -2.20 1.84 23.07
C ASP A 58 -2.97 1.40 21.82
N MET A 59 -3.91 2.20 21.35
CA MET A 59 -4.69 1.87 20.17
C MET A 59 -3.84 1.81 18.91
N PRO A 60 -4.16 0.90 17.97
CA PRO A 60 -3.59 0.92 16.63
C PRO A 60 -4.04 2.18 15.87
N TYR A 61 -3.79 2.24 14.57
CA TYR A 61 -4.40 3.28 13.75
C TYR A 61 -5.93 3.21 13.84
N ILE A 62 -6.55 4.34 14.13
CA ILE A 62 -8.01 4.49 14.25
C ILE A 62 -8.55 5.52 13.28
N GLN A 63 -9.84 5.43 13.02
CA GLN A 63 -10.59 6.37 12.21
C GLN A 63 -11.72 6.96 13.03
N MET A 64 -11.87 8.28 12.97
CA MET A 64 -12.91 9.04 13.67
C MET A 64 -13.61 9.98 12.70
N LYS A 65 -14.87 10.28 12.98
CA LYS A 65 -15.67 11.26 12.25
C LYS A 65 -16.04 12.39 13.18
N GLY A 66 -15.79 13.63 12.78
CA GLY A 66 -16.12 14.80 13.59
C GLY A 66 -15.59 16.07 12.95
N ARG A 67 -15.44 17.13 13.74
CA ARG A 67 -15.03 18.45 13.26
C ARG A 67 -13.91 19.05 14.10
N ILE A 68 -13.15 19.94 13.48
CA ILE A 68 -12.15 20.74 14.17
C ILE A 68 -12.83 22.00 14.69
N LEU A 69 -12.73 22.23 16.00
CA LEU A 69 -13.33 23.39 16.67
C LEU A 69 -12.51 24.65 16.40
N PHE A 70 -11.20 24.55 16.64
CA PHE A 70 -10.27 25.65 16.43
C PHE A 70 -8.85 25.11 16.22
N PHE A 71 -7.99 25.98 15.71
CA PHE A 71 -6.55 25.72 15.63
C PHE A 71 -5.80 26.63 16.58
N ASP A 72 -4.77 26.11 17.21
CA ASP A 72 -3.82 26.85 18.03
C ASP A 72 -2.40 26.57 17.56
N THR A 73 -1.52 27.58 17.65
CA THR A 73 -0.11 27.44 17.29
C THR A 73 0.74 27.62 18.52
N VAL A 74 1.44 26.54 18.92
CA VAL A 74 2.24 26.50 20.14
C VAL A 74 3.72 26.38 19.79
N GLY A 75 4.57 27.10 20.53
CA GLY A 75 6.03 27.11 20.34
C GLY A 75 6.50 28.06 19.24
N GLU A 76 7.80 28.29 19.20
CA GLU A 76 8.48 29.18 18.26
C GLU A 76 9.61 28.46 17.51
N GLY A 77 9.95 28.94 16.33
CA GLY A 77 11.07 28.43 15.53
C GLY A 77 10.93 26.94 15.22
N ARG A 78 11.90 26.15 15.68
CA ARG A 78 11.94 24.69 15.42
C ARG A 78 10.94 23.87 16.26
N THR A 79 10.44 24.42 17.35
CA THR A 79 9.45 23.78 18.24
C THR A 79 8.01 24.13 17.88
N ARG A 80 7.81 24.99 16.88
CA ARG A 80 6.48 25.42 16.42
C ARG A 80 5.67 24.23 15.93
N ARG A 81 4.47 24.07 16.48
CA ARG A 81 3.51 23.04 16.11
C ARG A 81 2.11 23.63 16.00
N LEU A 82 1.31 23.11 15.11
CA LEU A 82 -0.11 23.40 15.01
C LEU A 82 -0.89 22.33 15.75
N ILE A 83 -1.85 22.73 16.56
CA ILE A 83 -2.77 21.86 17.28
C ILE A 83 -4.19 22.18 16.79
N GLY A 84 -4.88 21.19 16.25
CA GLY A 84 -6.31 21.27 15.94
C GLY A 84 -7.11 20.54 17.01
N LYS A 85 -7.99 21.23 17.71
CA LYS A 85 -8.88 20.60 18.68
C LYS A 85 -10.05 19.94 17.94
N PHE A 86 -10.06 18.61 17.90
CA PHE A 86 -11.06 17.81 17.20
C PHE A 86 -12.09 17.24 18.17
N THR A 87 -13.36 17.18 17.74
CA THR A 87 -14.47 16.60 18.50
C THR A 87 -15.44 15.86 17.61
N ASP A 88 -16.04 14.81 18.16
CA ASP A 88 -17.19 14.08 17.60
C ASP A 88 -18.46 14.25 18.46
N GLY A 89 -18.39 15.15 19.47
CA GLY A 89 -19.44 15.36 20.46
C GLY A 89 -19.35 14.45 21.69
N THR A 90 -18.51 13.41 21.71
CA THR A 90 -18.30 12.52 22.88
C THR A 90 -17.08 12.92 23.71
N GLY A 91 -16.18 13.71 23.14
CA GLY A 91 -14.96 14.20 23.77
C GLY A 91 -14.17 15.10 22.83
N THR A 92 -12.95 15.44 23.23
CA THR A 92 -12.00 16.19 22.42
C THR A 92 -10.65 15.52 22.37
N ILE A 93 -9.97 15.58 21.21
CA ILE A 93 -8.61 15.07 21.03
C ILE A 93 -7.77 16.08 20.24
N ASP A 94 -6.47 16.09 20.45
CA ASP A 94 -5.56 17.00 19.78
C ASP A 94 -5.02 16.36 18.49
N LEU A 95 -5.17 17.06 17.38
CA LEU A 95 -4.51 16.75 16.12
C LEU A 95 -3.27 17.63 15.99
N VAL A 96 -2.08 17.03 15.85
CA VAL A 96 -0.81 17.77 15.97
C VAL A 96 0.00 17.71 14.68
N TRP A 97 0.42 18.87 14.17
CA TRP A 97 1.31 18.98 13.02
C TRP A 97 2.58 19.75 13.38
N PHE A 98 3.73 19.10 13.13
CA PHE A 98 5.05 19.71 13.32
C PHE A 98 5.60 20.30 12.01
N LYS A 99 4.99 19.97 10.86
CA LYS A 99 5.39 20.43 9.52
C LYS A 99 4.16 20.68 8.67
N GLY A 100 4.32 21.51 7.64
CA GLY A 100 3.23 21.79 6.70
C GLY A 100 2.08 22.62 7.29
N ILE A 101 2.31 23.40 8.34
CA ILE A 101 1.30 24.15 9.08
C ILE A 101 0.46 25.02 8.16
N ASN A 102 1.09 25.80 7.26
CA ASN A 102 0.37 26.68 6.33
C ASN A 102 -0.54 25.88 5.40
N TYR A 103 -0.06 24.74 4.88
CA TYR A 103 -0.86 23.87 4.04
C TYR A 103 -2.09 23.32 4.78
N VAL A 104 -1.93 22.95 6.04
CA VAL A 104 -3.06 22.47 6.87
C VAL A 104 -4.10 23.55 7.06
N LEU A 105 -3.68 24.77 7.44
CA LEU A 105 -4.57 25.93 7.66
C LEU A 105 -5.30 26.36 6.37
N ASP A 106 -4.65 26.23 5.21
CA ASP A 106 -5.27 26.55 3.92
C ASP A 106 -6.34 25.53 3.53
N LYS A 107 -6.09 24.24 3.77
CA LYS A 107 -6.92 23.13 3.28
C LYS A 107 -8.02 22.73 4.24
N ILE A 108 -7.79 22.82 5.56
CA ILE A 108 -8.69 22.31 6.58
C ILE A 108 -9.37 23.49 7.26
N LYS A 109 -10.70 23.49 7.25
CA LYS A 109 -11.52 24.57 7.83
C LYS A 109 -12.16 24.12 9.13
N THR A 110 -12.34 25.05 10.06
CA THR A 110 -13.06 24.80 11.31
C THR A 110 -14.57 24.68 11.06
N GLY A 111 -15.25 23.89 11.89
CA GLY A 111 -16.69 23.67 11.81
C GLY A 111 -17.17 22.75 10.69
N VAL A 112 -16.29 22.27 9.84
CA VAL A 112 -16.59 21.29 8.78
C VAL A 112 -16.35 19.88 9.31
N ASP A 113 -17.20 18.94 8.91
CA ASP A 113 -17.04 17.53 9.29
C ASP A 113 -15.98 16.83 8.41
N TYR A 114 -15.08 16.15 9.08
CA TYR A 114 -13.96 15.41 8.48
C TYR A 114 -13.90 13.97 8.98
N ILE A 115 -13.27 13.13 8.20
CA ILE A 115 -12.75 11.84 8.64
C ILE A 115 -11.27 12.05 8.99
N VAL A 116 -10.93 11.73 10.24
CA VAL A 116 -9.56 11.78 10.75
C VAL A 116 -9.07 10.35 10.91
N PHE A 117 -7.90 10.07 10.36
CA PHE A 117 -7.24 8.78 10.49
C PHE A 117 -5.81 8.94 10.99
N GLY A 118 -5.43 8.19 12.01
CA GLY A 118 -4.09 8.24 12.58
C GLY A 118 -3.91 7.29 13.75
N LYS A 119 -2.69 7.24 14.26
CA LYS A 119 -2.38 6.47 15.47
C LYS A 119 -2.42 7.39 16.67
N PRO A 120 -3.28 7.12 17.67
CA PRO A 120 -3.27 7.88 18.92
C PRO A 120 -1.94 7.70 19.65
N THR A 121 -1.51 8.76 20.30
CA THR A 121 -0.37 8.76 21.22
C THR A 121 -0.75 9.53 22.47
N GLU A 122 -0.18 9.17 23.60
CA GLU A 122 -0.38 9.86 24.86
C GLU A 122 0.83 10.74 25.17
N PHE A 123 0.56 11.99 25.52
CA PHE A 123 1.59 12.92 25.97
C PHE A 123 1.04 13.74 27.15
N GLY A 124 1.61 13.57 28.36
CA GLY A 124 1.18 14.31 29.55
C GLY A 124 -0.31 14.12 29.89
N HIS A 125 -0.82 12.89 29.82
CA HIS A 125 -2.22 12.50 30.03
C HIS A 125 -3.23 13.07 29.02
N ILE A 126 -2.74 13.62 27.91
CA ILE A 126 -3.57 14.10 26.80
C ILE A 126 -3.34 13.17 25.60
N TYR A 127 -4.43 12.65 25.04
CA TYR A 127 -4.38 11.91 23.80
C TYR A 127 -4.28 12.85 22.61
N ASN A 128 -3.39 12.53 21.70
CA ASN A 128 -3.20 13.30 20.48
C ASN A 128 -2.94 12.36 19.29
N ILE A 129 -3.17 12.87 18.08
CA ILE A 129 -2.84 12.17 16.84
C ILE A 129 -1.85 13.04 16.07
N PRO A 130 -0.56 12.62 15.99
CA PRO A 130 0.45 13.34 15.23
C PRO A 130 0.28 13.11 13.73
N HIS A 131 0.30 14.18 12.95
CA HIS A 131 0.21 14.16 11.49
C HIS A 131 -0.92 13.27 10.95
N PRO A 132 -2.19 13.46 11.40
CA PRO A 132 -3.29 12.64 10.92
C PRO A 132 -3.54 12.86 9.42
N ASP A 133 -4.03 11.82 8.75
CA ASP A 133 -4.71 11.98 7.47
C ASP A 133 -6.10 12.55 7.72
N ILE A 134 -6.48 13.60 6.98
CA ILE A 134 -7.79 14.24 7.09
C ILE A 134 -8.43 14.27 5.71
N ASP A 135 -9.62 13.71 5.64
CA ASP A 135 -10.44 13.67 4.43
C ASP A 135 -11.80 14.34 4.69
N PRO A 136 -12.31 15.16 3.74
CA PRO A 136 -13.66 15.68 3.82
C PRO A 136 -14.68 14.54 3.88
N LEU A 137 -15.76 14.73 4.61
CA LEU A 137 -16.80 13.71 4.82
C LEU A 137 -17.52 13.29 3.55
N ASP A 138 -17.64 14.19 2.57
CA ASP A 138 -18.21 13.91 1.25
C ASP A 138 -17.40 12.89 0.42
N GLN A 139 -16.15 12.64 0.82
CA GLN A 139 -15.28 11.62 0.24
C GLN A 139 -15.24 10.32 1.07
N ALA A 140 -16.09 10.22 2.08
CA ALA A 140 -16.14 9.09 3.02
C ALA A 140 -16.26 7.72 2.31
N ASP A 141 -17.10 7.63 1.30
CA ASP A 141 -17.33 6.39 0.57
C ASP A 141 -16.09 5.88 -0.18
N LYS A 142 -15.17 6.77 -0.53
CA LYS A 142 -13.90 6.41 -1.18
C LYS A 142 -12.80 6.00 -0.18
N VAL A 143 -12.90 6.48 1.05
CA VAL A 143 -11.84 6.37 2.06
C VAL A 143 -12.20 5.39 3.17
N ALA A 144 -13.49 5.25 3.48
CA ALA A 144 -13.97 4.57 4.69
C ALA A 144 -14.32 3.09 4.52
N ASN A 145 -14.34 2.55 3.30
CA ASN A 145 -14.88 1.21 3.08
C ASN A 145 -13.77 0.20 2.80
N GLY A 146 -13.12 -0.30 3.85
CA GLY A 146 -12.31 -1.51 3.75
C GLY A 146 -10.85 -1.38 4.18
N LEU A 147 -10.07 -2.35 3.71
CA LEU A 147 -8.65 -2.47 4.00
C LEU A 147 -7.83 -1.45 3.21
N THR A 148 -7.16 -0.55 3.90
CA THR A 148 -6.25 0.42 3.29
C THR A 148 -4.83 -0.13 3.23
N PRO A 149 -4.21 -0.22 2.04
CA PRO A 149 -2.86 -0.71 1.88
C PRO A 149 -1.82 0.31 2.40
N PHE A 150 -0.79 -0.18 3.06
CA PHE A 150 0.36 0.61 3.49
C PHE A 150 1.63 0.15 2.77
N TYR A 151 2.32 1.11 2.14
CA TYR A 151 3.54 0.89 1.39
C TYR A 151 4.76 1.34 2.16
N ASN A 152 5.87 0.63 2.00
CA ASN A 152 7.15 1.05 2.54
C ASN A 152 7.57 2.38 1.92
N THR A 153 8.08 3.28 2.73
CA THR A 153 8.57 4.59 2.27
C THR A 153 9.75 5.02 3.12
N SER A 154 10.85 5.41 2.47
CA SER A 154 12.01 5.95 3.15
C SER A 154 11.77 7.39 3.63
N GLU A 155 12.61 7.89 4.53
CA GLU A 155 12.53 9.29 4.96
C GLU A 155 12.76 10.28 3.81
N LYS A 156 13.57 9.92 2.80
CA LYS A 156 13.77 10.76 1.61
C LYS A 156 12.52 10.79 0.75
N MET A 157 11.83 9.66 0.59
CA MET A 157 10.54 9.60 -0.10
C MET A 157 9.51 10.49 0.59
N LYS A 158 9.38 10.39 1.91
CA LYS A 158 8.43 11.22 2.69
C LYS A 158 8.73 12.71 2.55
N LYS A 159 10.01 13.11 2.60
CA LYS A 159 10.42 14.51 2.38
C LYS A 159 10.06 15.03 0.99
N SER A 160 9.92 14.15 0.02
CA SER A 160 9.56 14.46 -1.37
C SER A 160 8.08 14.22 -1.67
N PHE A 161 7.24 14.17 -0.62
CA PHE A 161 5.80 13.93 -0.72
C PHE A 161 5.42 12.57 -1.34
N LEU A 162 6.32 11.58 -1.23
CA LEU A 162 6.09 10.19 -1.64
C LEU A 162 5.85 9.31 -0.40
N ASN A 163 4.89 9.68 0.44
CA ASN A 163 4.44 8.86 1.56
C ASN A 163 3.55 7.70 1.08
N SER A 164 3.16 6.79 1.98
CA SER A 164 2.34 5.62 1.65
C SER A 164 1.05 5.98 0.90
N ARG A 165 0.37 7.09 1.28
CA ARG A 165 -0.84 7.57 0.60
C ARG A 165 -0.54 8.05 -0.83
N ALA A 166 0.59 8.72 -1.04
CA ALA A 166 1.01 9.13 -2.38
C ALA A 166 1.27 7.91 -3.27
N ILE A 167 1.94 6.87 -2.75
CA ILE A 167 2.14 5.60 -3.46
C ILE A 167 0.79 4.94 -3.78
N GLN A 168 -0.15 4.90 -2.84
CA GLN A 168 -1.50 4.38 -3.07
C GLN A 168 -2.20 5.12 -4.22
N ASN A 169 -2.12 6.45 -4.25
CA ASN A 169 -2.70 7.26 -5.33
C ASN A 169 -2.04 6.96 -6.68
N LEU A 170 -0.73 6.76 -6.71
CA LEU A 170 -0.01 6.38 -7.94
C LEU A 170 -0.44 4.99 -8.42
N GLN A 171 -0.62 4.02 -7.52
CA GLN A 171 -1.17 2.69 -7.85
C GLN A 171 -2.60 2.80 -8.42
N TYR A 172 -3.44 3.63 -7.80
CA TYR A 172 -4.79 3.87 -8.30
C TYR A 172 -4.77 4.48 -9.70
N THR A 173 -3.94 5.50 -9.93
CA THR A 173 -3.77 6.14 -11.25
C THR A 173 -3.28 5.13 -12.28
N LEU A 174 -2.32 4.28 -11.90
CA LEU A 174 -1.78 3.25 -12.76
C LEU A 174 -2.85 2.22 -13.15
N LEU A 175 -3.57 1.66 -12.18
CA LEU A 175 -4.59 0.62 -12.42
C LEU A 175 -5.86 1.14 -13.08
N SER A 176 -6.20 2.43 -12.89
CA SER A 176 -7.40 3.05 -13.48
C SER A 176 -7.12 3.68 -14.85
N GLY A 177 -5.92 4.18 -15.08
CA GLY A 177 -5.55 4.93 -16.28
C GLY A 177 -5.05 4.07 -17.44
N LEU A 178 -4.87 2.79 -17.22
CA LEU A 178 -4.35 1.88 -18.23
C LEU A 178 -5.51 1.24 -19.00
N ASN A 179 -5.62 1.60 -20.28
CA ASN A 179 -6.50 0.93 -21.24
C ASN A 179 -6.00 -0.47 -21.64
N TRP A 180 -5.19 -1.09 -20.81
CA TRP A 180 -4.62 -2.41 -21.06
C TRP A 180 -5.10 -3.42 -20.02
N THR A 181 -5.41 -4.59 -20.48
CA THR A 181 -5.72 -5.75 -19.65
C THR A 181 -4.42 -6.40 -19.26
N LEU A 182 -4.18 -6.55 -17.95
CA LEU A 182 -3.12 -7.41 -17.47
C LEU A 182 -3.37 -8.83 -18.00
N PRO A 183 -2.40 -9.42 -18.74
CA PRO A 183 -2.59 -10.76 -19.26
C PRO A 183 -2.60 -11.77 -18.12
N GLU A 184 -3.34 -12.86 -18.33
CA GLU A 184 -3.29 -13.99 -17.40
C GLU A 184 -1.94 -14.72 -17.51
N THR A 185 -1.38 -15.11 -16.36
CA THR A 185 -0.05 -15.74 -16.27
C THR A 185 -0.11 -17.25 -16.43
N LEU A 186 -1.24 -17.86 -16.07
CA LEU A 186 -1.42 -19.30 -16.10
C LEU A 186 -2.26 -19.74 -17.30
N PRO A 187 -2.00 -20.92 -17.89
CA PRO A 187 -2.87 -21.52 -18.88
C PRO A 187 -4.29 -21.73 -18.31
N PRO A 188 -5.35 -21.60 -19.14
CA PRO A 188 -6.73 -21.69 -18.68
C PRO A 188 -7.09 -23.02 -17.99
N ASP A 189 -6.56 -24.13 -18.47
CA ASP A 189 -6.74 -25.46 -17.90
C ASP A 189 -6.10 -25.61 -16.53
N VAL A 190 -4.92 -25.02 -16.32
CA VAL A 190 -4.28 -24.95 -14.99
C VAL A 190 -5.14 -24.09 -14.06
N LEU A 191 -5.52 -22.88 -14.49
CA LEU A 191 -6.32 -21.97 -13.68
C LEU A 191 -7.66 -22.58 -13.25
N ASN A 192 -8.35 -23.27 -14.17
CA ASN A 192 -9.61 -23.96 -13.88
C ASN A 192 -9.42 -25.12 -12.89
N ARG A 193 -8.33 -25.88 -13.03
CA ARG A 193 -8.03 -27.02 -12.16
C ARG A 193 -7.75 -26.60 -10.72
N ILE A 194 -7.00 -25.51 -10.53
CA ILE A 194 -6.66 -25.00 -9.19
C ILE A 194 -7.72 -24.08 -8.60
N ARG A 195 -8.71 -23.64 -9.38
CA ARG A 195 -9.80 -22.73 -8.97
C ARG A 195 -9.31 -21.46 -8.27
N MET A 196 -8.25 -20.91 -8.76
CA MET A 196 -7.71 -19.66 -8.22
C MET A 196 -8.29 -18.42 -8.93
N MET A 197 -8.22 -17.29 -8.26
CA MET A 197 -8.50 -15.97 -8.80
C MET A 197 -7.61 -15.67 -10.01
N SER A 198 -8.09 -14.92 -10.99
CA SER A 198 -7.29 -14.50 -12.14
C SER A 198 -6.15 -13.56 -11.71
N PHE A 199 -5.06 -13.52 -12.48
CA PHE A 199 -3.92 -12.65 -12.17
C PHE A 199 -4.32 -11.15 -12.14
N PRO A 200 -5.08 -10.62 -13.12
CA PRO A 200 -5.53 -9.22 -13.07
C PRO A 200 -6.38 -8.90 -11.83
N GLU A 201 -7.25 -9.81 -11.43
CA GLU A 201 -8.07 -9.64 -10.23
C GLU A 201 -7.21 -9.70 -8.96
N ALA A 202 -6.20 -10.56 -8.92
CA ALA A 202 -5.27 -10.67 -7.80
C ALA A 202 -4.45 -9.38 -7.63
N ILE A 203 -3.90 -8.82 -8.70
CA ILE A 203 -3.17 -7.54 -8.66
C ILE A 203 -4.07 -6.41 -8.16
N ARG A 204 -5.32 -6.33 -8.63
CA ARG A 204 -6.26 -5.32 -8.14
C ARG A 204 -6.54 -5.47 -6.65
N ASN A 205 -6.84 -6.69 -6.20
CA ASN A 205 -7.21 -6.96 -4.82
C ASN A 205 -6.02 -6.90 -3.84
N VAL A 206 -4.78 -7.05 -4.28
CA VAL A 206 -3.62 -6.80 -3.40
C VAL A 206 -3.38 -5.32 -3.19
N HIS A 207 -3.69 -4.46 -4.15
CA HIS A 207 -3.56 -3.01 -4.02
C HIS A 207 -4.82 -2.34 -3.45
N PHE A 208 -6.00 -2.81 -3.84
CA PHE A 208 -7.31 -2.26 -3.46
C PHE A 208 -8.27 -3.40 -3.11
N PRO A 209 -8.10 -4.01 -1.92
CA PRO A 209 -8.90 -5.16 -1.54
C PRO A 209 -10.36 -4.79 -1.31
N GLU A 210 -11.26 -5.50 -1.98
CA GLU A 210 -12.70 -5.35 -1.80
C GLU A 210 -13.19 -5.98 -0.48
N SER A 211 -12.46 -7.00 0.00
CA SER A 211 -12.73 -7.67 1.28
C SER A 211 -11.48 -8.39 1.78
N VAL A 212 -11.48 -8.78 3.06
CA VAL A 212 -10.43 -9.60 3.68
C VAL A 212 -10.27 -10.95 2.95
N ASP A 213 -11.38 -11.57 2.55
CA ASP A 213 -11.37 -12.84 1.82
C ASP A 213 -10.75 -12.69 0.43
N LYS A 214 -11.14 -11.65 -0.32
CA LYS A 214 -10.53 -11.37 -1.64
C LYS A 214 -9.05 -11.04 -1.54
N LEU A 215 -8.63 -10.30 -0.52
CA LEU A 215 -7.21 -10.05 -0.27
C LEU A 215 -6.44 -11.34 -0.02
N ARG A 216 -6.97 -12.25 0.83
CA ARG A 216 -6.34 -13.54 1.11
C ARG A 216 -6.19 -14.39 -0.18
N LYS A 217 -7.25 -14.44 -1.01
CA LYS A 217 -7.22 -15.14 -2.30
C LYS A 217 -6.23 -14.53 -3.27
N ALA A 218 -6.14 -13.20 -3.34
CA ALA A 218 -5.17 -12.49 -4.16
C ALA A 218 -3.72 -12.80 -3.73
N GLN A 219 -3.43 -12.71 -2.42
CA GLN A 219 -2.12 -13.05 -1.88
C GLN A 219 -1.74 -14.52 -2.14
N LEU A 220 -2.70 -15.44 -2.00
CA LEU A 220 -2.48 -16.86 -2.32
C LEU A 220 -2.14 -17.06 -3.78
N ARG A 221 -2.87 -16.38 -4.69
CA ARG A 221 -2.63 -16.43 -6.12
C ARG A 221 -1.22 -15.95 -6.49
N LEU A 222 -0.81 -14.79 -5.98
CA LEU A 222 0.52 -14.23 -6.29
C LEU A 222 1.66 -15.09 -5.76
N LYS A 223 1.52 -15.65 -4.54
CA LYS A 223 2.48 -16.61 -3.99
C LYS A 223 2.55 -17.90 -4.81
N PHE A 224 1.39 -18.38 -5.27
CA PHE A 224 1.35 -19.56 -6.14
C PHE A 224 2.10 -19.30 -7.44
N ASP A 225 1.86 -18.16 -8.10
CA ASP A 225 2.54 -17.81 -9.35
C ASP A 225 4.07 -17.78 -9.16
N GLU A 226 4.55 -17.13 -8.11
CA GLU A 226 5.98 -17.05 -7.81
C GLU A 226 6.59 -18.45 -7.67
N LEU A 227 6.01 -19.30 -6.83
CA LEU A 227 6.50 -20.66 -6.60
C LEU A 227 6.37 -21.55 -7.84
N PHE A 228 5.27 -21.42 -8.57
CA PHE A 228 5.02 -22.19 -9.79
C PHE A 228 6.08 -21.91 -10.87
N PHE A 229 6.37 -20.64 -11.12
CA PHE A 229 7.37 -20.28 -12.13
C PHE A 229 8.80 -20.62 -11.71
N ILE A 230 9.13 -20.55 -10.43
CA ILE A 230 10.40 -21.03 -9.88
C ILE A 230 10.51 -22.53 -10.13
N GLN A 231 9.50 -23.31 -9.76
CA GLN A 231 9.49 -24.77 -9.94
C GLN A 231 9.54 -25.16 -11.41
N LEU A 232 8.82 -24.46 -12.27
CA LEU A 232 8.84 -24.68 -13.71
C LEU A 232 10.26 -24.46 -14.31
N ASN A 233 10.95 -23.41 -13.87
CA ASN A 233 12.34 -23.14 -14.28
C ASN A 233 13.30 -24.24 -13.82
N ILE A 234 13.15 -24.73 -12.59
CA ILE A 234 13.97 -25.84 -12.07
C ILE A 234 13.75 -27.09 -12.92
N LEU A 235 12.49 -27.46 -13.19
CA LEU A 235 12.15 -28.62 -14.00
C LEU A 235 12.66 -28.48 -15.44
N ARG A 236 12.52 -27.32 -16.05
CA ARG A 236 13.06 -27.03 -17.39
C ARG A 236 14.57 -27.21 -17.42
N THR A 237 15.29 -26.67 -16.45
CA THR A 237 16.75 -26.76 -16.36
C THR A 237 17.19 -28.21 -16.16
N SER A 238 16.51 -28.94 -15.26
CA SER A 238 16.77 -30.37 -15.03
C SER A 238 16.57 -31.21 -16.30
N ASN A 239 15.46 -31.01 -17.02
CA ASN A 239 15.18 -31.73 -18.25
C ASN A 239 16.18 -31.40 -19.36
N LEU A 240 16.58 -30.13 -19.51
CA LEU A 240 17.60 -29.74 -20.47
C LEU A 240 18.96 -30.38 -20.15
N ARG A 241 19.33 -30.51 -18.87
CA ARG A 241 20.53 -31.25 -18.46
C ARG A 241 20.44 -32.72 -18.83
N LYS A 242 19.32 -33.39 -18.55
CA LYS A 242 19.11 -34.81 -18.92
C LYS A 242 19.22 -35.06 -20.44
N LEU A 243 18.75 -34.09 -21.24
CA LEU A 243 18.86 -34.20 -22.72
C LEU A 243 20.29 -33.95 -23.22
N LYS A 244 21.05 -33.08 -22.59
CA LYS A 244 22.40 -32.68 -23.01
C LYS A 244 23.51 -33.60 -22.47
N LEU A 245 23.35 -34.08 -21.24
CA LEU A 245 24.36 -34.89 -20.57
C LEU A 245 23.96 -36.38 -20.74
N ARG A 246 24.68 -37.08 -21.57
CA ARG A 246 24.62 -38.55 -21.61
C ARG A 246 25.32 -39.08 -20.36
N GLY A 247 24.60 -39.81 -19.52
CA GLY A 247 25.20 -40.51 -18.39
C GLY A 247 26.18 -41.60 -18.87
N ILE A 248 27.13 -41.94 -18.04
CA ILE A 248 27.99 -43.12 -18.27
C ILE A 248 27.11 -44.35 -18.08
N VAL A 249 26.99 -45.15 -19.14
CA VAL A 249 26.30 -46.45 -19.08
C VAL A 249 27.30 -47.45 -18.55
N PHE A 250 27.04 -48.00 -17.38
CA PHE A 250 27.80 -49.14 -16.83
C PHE A 250 27.20 -50.44 -17.44
N PRO A 251 27.92 -51.12 -18.35
CA PRO A 251 27.37 -52.31 -19.03
C PRO A 251 27.19 -53.50 -18.08
N SER A 252 27.86 -53.54 -16.99
CA SER A 252 27.63 -54.50 -15.91
C SER A 252 27.89 -53.87 -14.55
N VAL A 253 27.05 -54.15 -13.57
CA VAL A 253 27.29 -53.82 -12.16
C VAL A 253 27.89 -55.11 -11.58
N GLY A 254 29.09 -55.01 -11.02
CA GLY A 254 29.74 -56.20 -10.38
C GLY A 254 28.95 -56.66 -9.17
N ASP A 255 29.32 -57.85 -8.65
CA ASP A 255 28.62 -58.57 -7.56
C ASP A 255 28.64 -57.88 -6.17
N TYR A 256 28.89 -56.59 -6.16
CA TYR A 256 28.94 -55.78 -4.92
C TYR A 256 27.62 -55.03 -4.57
N PHE A 257 26.53 -55.34 -5.25
CA PHE A 257 25.19 -54.85 -4.94
C PHE A 257 24.16 -55.96 -4.93
#